data_9ddeba52a37d5db2833286a68789972e
#
_entry.id   9ddeba52a37d5db2833286a68789972e
#
_cell.length_a   1.000
_cell.length_b   1.000
_cell.length_c   1.000
_cell.angle_alpha   90.00
_cell.angle_beta   90.00
_cell.angle_gamma   90.00
#
_symmetry.space_group_name_H-M   'P 1'
#
loop_
_entity.id
_entity.type
_entity.pdbx_description
1 polymer ?
#
loop_
_entity_poly.entity_id
_entity_poly.type
_entity_poly.pdbx_seq_one_letter_code
_entity_poly.pdbx_strand_id
1 'polypeptide(L)'
;GLIGISPWTDLTGSGQSYIDNRDIDPSMTPELLQFYAACYTDDPKDPLCSPLFGDLTGLPPSLLFVGGDEVMLDDTRMLHKKLLDSGCKSQIVIAPERWHAYVLYYLNENMSDFDTIGRFMTRVLSPVRKLRWMRLDNAAKIYPAAKRRNWTNYFRLSATLTEEVDLNVLRAALDVTVRRFPSIAVRLRRGVFWYYLEEITKAPAIEEDKSYPLVHVPFDDVRKCAFRVLVYGSRIAVEFFHAVTDGTGGLIFLKTLVAEYLCQKYKINIPAENGVLGRLEDPDPEELEDSFLRYAGDITASRAEQTAYHMSGTPEPDGFLNLTTLMLPVPAVKEKAKEFGVSVTEFIAAVMMKAISDLQNEKVPRRMRLKPVKVLLPVNLRGLF
;
A
#
# COMPACT_ATOMS: atom_id res chain seq x y z
N GLY A 1 -12.63 13.36 16.58
CA GLY A 1 -13.62 13.70 15.55
C GLY A 1 -15.03 13.71 16.09
N LEU A 2 -15.91 14.38 15.40
CA LEU A 2 -17.34 14.45 15.70
C LEU A 2 -18.10 13.81 14.52
N ILE A 3 -19.10 12.97 14.82
CA ILE A 3 -20.04 12.44 13.82
C ILE A 3 -21.42 12.89 14.23
N GLY A 4 -22.10 13.66 13.37
CA GLY A 4 -23.48 14.08 13.54
C GLY A 4 -24.38 13.33 12.56
N ILE A 5 -25.45 12.73 13.06
CA ILE A 5 -26.47 12.07 12.24
C ILE A 5 -27.77 12.85 12.46
N SER A 6 -28.22 13.55 11.43
CA SER A 6 -29.36 14.44 11.45
C SER A 6 -29.39 15.37 12.68
N PRO A 7 -28.30 16.13 12.92
CA PRO A 7 -28.16 16.91 14.14
C PRO A 7 -29.15 18.10 14.15
N TRP A 8 -29.94 18.17 15.19
CA TRP A 8 -30.82 19.33 15.45
C TRP A 8 -30.02 20.41 16.15
N THR A 9 -29.68 21.49 15.46
CA THR A 9 -28.71 22.50 15.90
C THR A 9 -29.27 23.92 16.02
N ASP A 10 -30.49 24.10 15.59
CA ASP A 10 -31.25 25.35 15.66
C ASP A 10 -32.67 25.10 16.16
N LEU A 11 -32.90 25.29 17.43
CA LEU A 11 -34.22 25.13 18.05
C LEU A 11 -35.23 26.21 17.64
N THR A 12 -34.80 27.26 16.92
CA THR A 12 -35.72 28.27 16.37
C THR A 12 -36.41 27.81 15.09
N GLY A 13 -35.91 26.72 14.46
CA GLY A 13 -36.44 26.22 13.20
C GLY A 13 -36.34 27.22 12.06
N SER A 14 -35.24 27.96 11.97
CA SER A 14 -35.06 29.05 11.00
C SER A 14 -34.75 28.58 9.58
N GLY A 15 -34.44 27.29 9.39
CA GLY A 15 -34.10 26.71 8.09
C GLY A 15 -35.29 26.71 7.11
N GLN A 16 -35.01 26.93 5.82
CA GLN A 16 -36.06 26.89 4.78
C GLN A 16 -36.66 25.48 4.64
N SER A 17 -35.89 24.44 4.95
CA SER A 17 -36.34 23.04 4.91
C SER A 17 -37.49 22.74 5.86
N TYR A 18 -37.70 23.54 6.91
CA TYR A 18 -38.88 23.44 7.79
C TYR A 18 -40.20 23.78 7.06
N ILE A 19 -40.10 24.52 5.95
CA ILE A 19 -41.25 24.87 5.11
C ILE A 19 -41.33 23.88 3.93
N ASP A 20 -40.20 23.66 3.24
CA ASP A 20 -40.16 22.90 1.99
C ASP A 20 -40.44 21.41 2.23
N ASN A 21 -39.92 20.85 3.32
CA ASN A 21 -40.02 19.42 3.63
C ASN A 21 -41.14 19.09 4.66
N ARG A 22 -41.93 20.06 5.03
CA ARG A 22 -42.99 19.90 6.05
C ARG A 22 -43.90 18.71 5.81
N ASP A 23 -44.34 18.54 4.55
CA ASP A 23 -45.28 17.49 4.15
C ASP A 23 -44.59 16.28 3.52
N ILE A 24 -43.25 16.32 3.47
CA ILE A 24 -42.40 15.28 2.84
C ILE A 24 -41.76 14.39 3.92
N ASP A 25 -41.26 15.00 5.02
CA ASP A 25 -40.63 14.27 6.11
C ASP A 25 -41.64 13.33 6.81
N PRO A 26 -41.40 11.99 6.73
CA PRO A 26 -42.33 11.04 7.34
C PRO A 26 -42.19 10.92 8.86
N SER A 27 -41.16 11.53 9.44
CA SER A 27 -40.75 11.29 10.84
C SER A 27 -40.87 12.50 11.74
N MET A 28 -40.66 13.71 11.21
CA MET A 28 -40.67 14.94 11.99
C MET A 28 -41.52 16.01 11.33
N THR A 29 -42.20 16.81 12.14
CA THR A 29 -42.94 17.99 11.67
C THR A 29 -42.46 19.25 12.39
N PRO A 30 -42.54 20.43 11.74
CA PRO A 30 -42.18 21.69 12.39
C PRO A 30 -42.89 21.91 13.72
N GLU A 31 -44.18 21.56 13.81
CA GLU A 31 -45.00 21.70 15.03
C GLU A 31 -44.49 20.83 16.17
N LEU A 32 -44.13 19.58 15.86
CA LEU A 32 -43.58 18.65 16.84
C LEU A 32 -42.21 19.13 17.36
N LEU A 33 -41.33 19.58 16.48
CA LEU A 33 -40.04 20.15 16.85
C LEU A 33 -40.19 21.43 17.67
N GLN A 34 -41.13 22.29 17.31
CA GLN A 34 -41.43 23.51 18.06
C GLN A 34 -41.96 23.21 19.48
N PHE A 35 -42.80 22.18 19.61
CA PHE A 35 -43.25 21.68 20.92
C PHE A 35 -42.06 21.15 21.74
N TYR A 36 -41.19 20.37 21.17
CA TYR A 36 -40.02 19.86 21.88
C TYR A 36 -39.06 20.97 22.29
N ALA A 37 -38.80 21.94 21.42
CA ALA A 37 -37.98 23.11 21.73
C ALA A 37 -38.53 23.87 22.93
N ALA A 38 -39.84 24.14 22.96
CA ALA A 38 -40.53 24.83 24.07
C ALA A 38 -40.51 24.02 25.38
N CYS A 39 -40.45 22.70 25.31
CA CYS A 39 -40.28 21.86 26.50
C CYS A 39 -38.82 21.84 27.00
N TYR A 40 -37.84 22.16 26.15
CA TYR A 40 -36.43 22.04 26.46
C TYR A 40 -35.81 23.35 26.98
N THR A 41 -36.22 24.51 26.42
CA THR A 41 -35.68 25.82 26.81
C THR A 41 -36.68 26.95 26.59
N ASP A 42 -36.57 27.98 27.41
CA ASP A 42 -37.25 29.26 27.22
C ASP A 42 -36.51 30.21 26.26
N ASP A 43 -35.22 29.94 25.99
CA ASP A 43 -34.39 30.65 25.01
C ASP A 43 -33.83 29.68 23.94
N PRO A 44 -34.55 29.55 22.82
CA PRO A 44 -34.11 28.67 21.73
C PRO A 44 -32.85 29.16 20.98
N LYS A 45 -32.33 30.34 21.29
CA LYS A 45 -31.07 30.88 20.75
C LYS A 45 -29.89 30.69 21.68
N ASP A 46 -30.10 30.16 22.89
CA ASP A 46 -28.99 29.86 23.79
C ASP A 46 -28.01 28.90 23.08
N PRO A 47 -26.70 29.26 22.94
CA PRO A 47 -25.71 28.39 22.31
C PRO A 47 -25.56 27.00 22.93
N LEU A 48 -25.93 26.82 24.19
CA LEU A 48 -25.95 25.50 24.84
C LEU A 48 -27.12 24.62 24.40
N CYS A 49 -28.17 25.22 23.90
CA CYS A 49 -29.35 24.51 23.38
C CYS A 49 -29.33 24.42 21.85
N SER A 50 -28.88 25.49 21.21
CA SER A 50 -28.77 25.62 19.76
C SER A 50 -27.31 25.92 19.36
N PRO A 51 -26.49 24.86 19.17
CA PRO A 51 -25.05 25.03 18.85
C PRO A 51 -24.78 25.89 17.61
N LEU A 52 -25.76 26.02 16.71
CA LEU A 52 -25.64 26.89 15.54
C LEU A 52 -25.36 28.34 15.92
N PHE A 53 -25.79 28.82 17.10
CA PHE A 53 -25.54 30.20 17.56
C PHE A 53 -24.25 30.35 18.39
N GLY A 54 -23.59 29.24 18.74
CA GLY A 54 -22.36 29.22 19.52
C GLY A 54 -21.10 29.52 18.73
N ASP A 55 -19.97 29.66 19.42
CA ASP A 55 -18.65 29.68 18.83
C ASP A 55 -18.18 28.25 18.56
N LEU A 56 -17.92 27.92 17.28
CA LEU A 56 -17.49 26.61 16.85
C LEU A 56 -15.97 26.53 16.60
N THR A 57 -15.24 27.57 16.93
CA THR A 57 -13.78 27.63 16.74
C THR A 57 -13.08 26.51 17.52
N GLY A 58 -12.17 25.80 16.85
CA GLY A 58 -11.37 24.73 17.48
C GLY A 58 -12.09 23.38 17.65
N LEU A 59 -13.32 23.25 17.17
CA LEU A 59 -13.97 21.95 17.15
C LEU A 59 -13.20 20.94 16.27
N PRO A 60 -13.22 19.65 16.65
CA PRO A 60 -12.50 18.64 15.91
C PRO A 60 -13.10 18.43 14.52
N PRO A 61 -12.37 17.74 13.59
CA PRO A 61 -12.93 17.35 12.31
C PRO A 61 -14.27 16.68 12.46
N SER A 62 -15.25 17.09 11.66
CA SER A 62 -16.65 16.68 11.75
C SER A 62 -17.11 16.00 10.47
N LEU A 63 -17.95 14.97 10.61
CA LEU A 63 -18.66 14.28 9.53
C LEU A 63 -20.15 14.31 9.86
N LEU A 64 -20.94 14.90 8.97
CA LEU A 64 -22.37 15.12 9.18
C LEU A 64 -23.16 14.34 8.13
N PHE A 65 -24.23 13.67 8.57
CA PHE A 65 -25.18 12.97 7.71
C PHE A 65 -26.56 13.58 7.89
N VAL A 66 -27.33 13.71 6.81
CA VAL A 66 -28.69 14.17 6.83
C VAL A 66 -29.48 13.65 5.63
N GLY A 67 -30.74 13.31 5.81
CA GLY A 67 -31.65 12.96 4.74
C GLY A 67 -32.09 14.19 3.95
N GLY A 68 -32.30 14.04 2.65
CA GLY A 68 -32.77 15.12 1.78
C GLY A 68 -34.18 15.56 2.05
N ASP A 69 -35.00 14.66 2.60
CA ASP A 69 -36.41 14.89 2.87
C ASP A 69 -36.71 15.36 4.31
N GLU A 70 -35.65 15.54 5.12
CA GLU A 70 -35.82 15.98 6.52
C GLU A 70 -36.20 17.45 6.64
N VAL A 71 -37.07 17.78 7.57
CA VAL A 71 -37.33 19.19 7.95
C VAL A 71 -36.09 19.85 8.54
N MET A 72 -35.20 19.09 9.19
CA MET A 72 -33.95 19.56 9.78
C MET A 72 -32.77 19.53 8.79
N LEU A 73 -33.00 19.40 7.48
CA LEU A 73 -31.92 19.40 6.47
C LEU A 73 -31.04 20.64 6.55
N ASP A 74 -31.65 21.82 6.71
CA ASP A 74 -30.91 23.06 6.75
C ASP A 74 -30.16 23.29 8.05
N ASP A 75 -30.55 22.69 9.16
CA ASP A 75 -29.78 22.66 10.40
C ASP A 75 -28.37 22.09 10.14
N THR A 76 -28.34 20.94 9.48
CA THR A 76 -27.07 20.27 9.14
C THR A 76 -26.26 21.07 8.13
N ARG A 77 -26.90 21.68 7.12
CA ARG A 77 -26.23 22.54 6.12
C ARG A 77 -25.64 23.79 6.76
N MET A 78 -26.41 24.46 7.62
CA MET A 78 -25.97 25.67 8.33
C MET A 78 -24.82 25.35 9.29
N LEU A 79 -24.92 24.24 10.04
CA LEU A 79 -23.83 23.77 10.91
C LEU A 79 -22.58 23.50 10.11
N HIS A 80 -22.69 22.76 8.99
CA HIS A 80 -21.55 22.47 8.12
C HIS A 80 -20.86 23.76 7.64
N LYS A 81 -21.64 24.72 7.14
CA LYS A 81 -21.14 26.00 6.68
C LYS A 81 -20.43 26.75 7.82
N LYS A 82 -21.06 26.85 8.97
CA LYS A 82 -20.50 27.55 10.13
C LYS A 82 -19.22 26.93 10.64
N LEU A 83 -19.10 25.60 10.63
CA LEU A 83 -17.86 24.90 10.96
C LEU A 83 -16.73 25.27 10.00
N LEU A 84 -17.01 25.35 8.69
CA LEU A 84 -16.01 25.77 7.70
C LEU A 84 -15.60 27.23 7.88
N ASP A 85 -16.58 28.13 8.09
CA ASP A 85 -16.36 29.55 8.33
C ASP A 85 -15.54 29.78 9.62
N SER A 86 -15.70 28.90 10.63
CA SER A 86 -14.89 28.90 11.87
C SER A 86 -13.53 28.23 11.75
N GLY A 87 -13.08 27.89 10.52
CA GLY A 87 -11.78 27.25 10.28
C GLY A 87 -11.72 25.77 10.64
N CYS A 88 -12.84 25.15 10.96
CA CYS A 88 -12.91 23.71 11.28
C CYS A 88 -13.03 22.85 10.01
N LYS A 89 -12.55 21.61 10.08
CA LYS A 89 -12.74 20.64 8.99
C LYS A 89 -14.10 19.99 9.12
N SER A 90 -14.95 20.16 8.12
CA SER A 90 -16.28 19.54 8.09
C SER A 90 -16.56 18.87 6.75
N GLN A 91 -17.24 17.73 6.80
CA GLN A 91 -17.77 17.00 5.65
C GLN A 91 -19.25 16.77 5.89
N ILE A 92 -20.06 16.88 4.84
CA ILE A 92 -21.49 16.63 4.88
C ILE A 92 -21.86 15.58 3.82
N VAL A 93 -22.74 14.66 4.18
CA VAL A 93 -23.40 13.70 3.30
C VAL A 93 -24.89 13.97 3.35
N ILE A 94 -25.46 14.37 2.22
CA ILE A 94 -26.90 14.56 2.07
C ILE A 94 -27.41 13.40 1.22
N ALA A 95 -28.25 12.54 1.80
CA ALA A 95 -28.80 11.39 1.12
C ALA A 95 -30.18 11.76 0.52
N PRO A 96 -30.34 11.81 -0.82
CA PRO A 96 -31.61 12.10 -1.45
C PRO A 96 -32.71 11.10 -1.02
N GLU A 97 -33.95 11.57 -0.90
CA GLU A 97 -35.09 10.71 -0.62
C GLU A 97 -34.97 9.90 0.68
N ARG A 98 -34.25 10.45 1.68
CA ARG A 98 -34.07 9.85 3.00
C ARG A 98 -34.63 10.75 4.09
N TRP A 99 -35.09 10.10 5.16
CA TRP A 99 -35.71 10.71 6.35
C TRP A 99 -34.72 10.82 7.51
N HIS A 100 -35.23 11.33 8.62
CA HIS A 100 -34.48 11.60 9.84
C HIS A 100 -33.70 10.37 10.34
N ALA A 101 -32.41 10.57 10.60
CA ALA A 101 -31.49 9.58 11.14
C ALA A 101 -31.41 8.28 10.31
N TYR A 102 -31.65 8.36 9.00
CA TYR A 102 -31.71 7.21 8.08
C TYR A 102 -30.52 6.24 8.21
N VAL A 103 -29.32 6.75 8.53
CA VAL A 103 -28.10 5.95 8.71
C VAL A 103 -28.27 4.87 9.79
N LEU A 104 -29.07 5.15 10.84
CA LEU A 104 -29.24 4.24 11.98
C LEU A 104 -30.17 3.05 11.68
N TYR A 105 -30.86 3.05 10.56
CA TYR A 105 -31.80 1.97 10.20
C TYR A 105 -31.11 0.73 9.57
N TYR A 106 -29.80 0.78 9.35
CA TYR A 106 -28.99 -0.34 8.86
C TYR A 106 -29.55 -1.01 7.58
N LEU A 107 -29.97 -0.19 6.62
CA LEU A 107 -30.44 -0.66 5.33
C LEU A 107 -29.26 -0.98 4.41
N ASN A 108 -29.42 -1.98 3.53
CA ASN A 108 -28.38 -2.35 2.56
C ASN A 108 -27.92 -1.15 1.69
N GLU A 109 -28.83 -0.25 1.41
CA GLU A 109 -28.59 0.98 0.62
C GLU A 109 -27.70 1.99 1.34
N ASN A 110 -27.60 1.90 2.67
CA ASN A 110 -26.81 2.81 3.52
C ASN A 110 -25.41 2.25 3.85
N MET A 111 -25.05 1.08 3.33
CA MET A 111 -23.74 0.45 3.65
C MET A 111 -22.55 1.33 3.27
N SER A 112 -22.65 2.12 2.20
CA SER A 112 -21.63 3.08 1.80
C SER A 112 -21.38 4.18 2.83
N ASP A 113 -22.39 4.52 3.63
CA ASP A 113 -22.29 5.53 4.68
C ASP A 113 -21.53 4.99 5.89
N PHE A 114 -21.73 3.71 6.24
CA PHE A 114 -20.90 3.04 7.24
C PHE A 114 -19.42 2.96 6.82
N ASP A 115 -19.13 2.69 5.54
CA ASP A 115 -17.76 2.76 5.01
C ASP A 115 -17.18 4.17 5.13
N THR A 116 -18.01 5.19 4.92
CA THR A 116 -17.60 6.60 5.04
C THR A 116 -17.32 6.95 6.51
N ILE A 117 -18.14 6.47 7.44
CA ILE A 117 -17.90 6.58 8.89
C ILE A 117 -16.59 5.88 9.27
N GLY A 118 -16.38 4.64 8.83
CA GLY A 118 -15.16 3.87 9.10
C GLY A 118 -13.91 4.57 8.62
N ARG A 119 -13.92 5.09 7.40
CA ARG A 119 -12.80 5.87 6.84
C ARG A 119 -12.55 7.18 7.60
N PHE A 120 -13.62 7.87 8.01
CA PHE A 120 -13.50 9.08 8.82
C PHE A 120 -12.91 8.77 10.19
N MET A 121 -13.42 7.76 10.89
CA MET A 121 -12.89 7.33 12.20
C MET A 121 -11.42 6.96 12.10
N THR A 122 -11.04 6.12 11.13
CA THR A 122 -9.65 5.72 10.90
C THR A 122 -8.75 6.94 10.69
N ARG A 123 -9.18 7.90 9.90
CA ARG A 123 -8.40 9.13 9.62
C ARG A 123 -8.23 10.02 10.84
N VAL A 124 -9.28 10.16 11.67
CA VAL A 124 -9.29 11.09 12.81
C VAL A 124 -8.67 10.46 14.07
N LEU A 125 -8.86 9.17 14.27
CA LEU A 125 -8.31 8.43 15.40
C LEU A 125 -6.86 7.98 15.17
N SER A 126 -6.42 7.96 13.91
CA SER A 126 -5.01 7.67 13.64
C SER A 126 -4.14 8.74 14.31
N PRO A 127 -3.29 8.38 15.29
CA PRO A 127 -2.36 9.33 15.89
C PRO A 127 -1.51 9.93 14.77
N VAL A 128 -1.01 11.15 14.96
CA VAL A 128 0.01 11.75 14.06
C VAL A 128 1.16 10.74 14.00
N ARG A 129 1.13 9.90 12.97
CA ARG A 129 2.05 8.78 12.85
C ARG A 129 3.45 9.36 12.68
N LYS A 130 4.28 9.26 13.71
CA LYS A 130 5.72 9.54 13.55
C LYS A 130 6.23 8.56 12.52
N LEU A 131 6.88 9.07 11.46
CA LEU A 131 7.49 8.22 10.45
C LEU A 131 8.44 7.25 11.13
N ARG A 132 8.24 5.96 10.88
CA ARG A 132 9.13 4.93 11.40
C ARG A 132 10.43 5.01 10.63
N TRP A 133 11.52 4.83 11.34
CA TRP A 133 12.82 4.57 10.73
C TRP A 133 13.28 3.16 11.15
N MET A 134 13.91 2.46 10.22
CA MET A 134 14.38 1.09 10.42
C MET A 134 15.84 1.01 10.03
N ARG A 135 16.60 0.22 10.78
CA ARG A 135 17.97 -0.11 10.39
C ARG A 135 17.94 -1.09 9.22
N LEU A 136 18.94 -0.98 8.34
CA LEU A 136 19.17 -2.05 7.39
C LEU A 136 19.70 -3.26 8.15
N ASP A 137 19.13 -4.43 7.90
CA ASP A 137 19.69 -5.70 8.34
C ASP A 137 21.06 -5.96 7.70
N ASN A 138 21.72 -7.03 8.10
CA ASN A 138 23.08 -7.31 7.59
C ASN A 138 23.10 -7.65 6.10
N ALA A 139 22.06 -8.30 5.58
CA ALA A 139 21.94 -8.58 4.15
C ALA A 139 21.63 -7.30 3.36
N ALA A 140 20.72 -6.47 3.85
CA ALA A 140 20.33 -5.22 3.22
C ALA A 140 21.48 -4.20 3.08
N LYS A 141 22.44 -4.19 4.00
CA LYS A 141 23.63 -3.31 3.94
C LYS A 141 24.50 -3.53 2.69
N ILE A 142 24.48 -4.72 2.11
CA ILE A 142 25.25 -5.06 0.92
C ILE A 142 24.81 -4.20 -0.28
N TYR A 143 23.51 -3.94 -0.42
CA TYR A 143 22.96 -3.30 -1.62
C TYR A 143 23.35 -1.81 -1.77
N PRO A 144 23.29 -0.95 -0.75
CA PRO A 144 23.83 0.40 -0.85
C PRO A 144 25.36 0.42 -1.07
N ALA A 145 26.09 -0.55 -0.49
CA ALA A 145 27.54 -0.65 -0.62
C ALA A 145 27.96 -1.14 -2.01
N ALA A 146 27.19 -2.04 -2.62
CA ALA A 146 27.48 -2.62 -3.94
C ALA A 146 27.00 -1.76 -5.12
N LYS A 147 26.44 -0.57 -4.86
CA LYS A 147 25.97 0.32 -5.93
C LYS A 147 27.10 0.69 -6.90
N ARG A 148 26.78 0.74 -8.19
CA ARG A 148 27.68 1.23 -9.25
C ARG A 148 26.97 2.34 -10.03
N ARG A 149 27.74 3.08 -10.84
CA ARG A 149 27.18 4.18 -11.64
C ARG A 149 26.01 3.75 -12.53
N ASN A 150 26.06 2.53 -13.06
CA ASN A 150 25.06 2.00 -14.01
C ASN A 150 24.28 0.81 -13.43
N TRP A 151 24.32 0.58 -12.11
CA TRP A 151 23.70 -0.55 -11.48
C TRP A 151 23.18 -0.17 -10.10
N THR A 152 21.86 -0.23 -9.96
CA THR A 152 21.14 -0.22 -8.69
C THR A 152 20.48 -1.58 -8.53
N ASN A 153 20.67 -2.21 -7.39
CA ASN A 153 20.17 -3.57 -7.13
C ASN A 153 18.65 -3.59 -7.02
N TYR A 154 17.96 -3.50 -8.16
CA TYR A 154 16.51 -3.66 -8.27
C TYR A 154 16.19 -5.03 -8.83
N PHE A 155 15.06 -5.59 -8.38
CA PHE A 155 14.43 -6.74 -9.03
C PHE A 155 12.98 -6.42 -9.35
N ARG A 156 12.41 -7.15 -10.31
CA ARG A 156 11.09 -6.89 -10.85
C ARG A 156 10.20 -8.11 -10.71
N LEU A 157 8.96 -7.88 -10.30
CA LEU A 157 7.85 -8.81 -10.37
C LEU A 157 6.70 -8.17 -11.16
N SER A 158 5.95 -8.96 -11.91
CA SER A 158 4.82 -8.47 -12.68
C SER A 158 3.65 -9.44 -12.69
N ALA A 159 2.46 -8.89 -12.81
CA ALA A 159 1.21 -9.62 -13.04
C ALA A 159 0.58 -9.09 -14.33
N THR A 160 0.10 -10.00 -15.18
CA THR A 160 -0.66 -9.65 -16.38
C THR A 160 -2.12 -10.02 -16.14
N LEU A 161 -2.99 -9.04 -16.30
CA LEU A 161 -4.43 -9.19 -16.18
C LEU A 161 -5.06 -9.56 -17.53
N THR A 162 -6.32 -9.93 -17.52
CA THR A 162 -7.09 -10.22 -18.74
C THR A 162 -7.58 -8.97 -19.46
N GLU A 163 -7.58 -7.83 -18.78
CA GLU A 163 -8.05 -6.54 -19.27
C GLU A 163 -7.01 -5.45 -19.01
N GLU A 164 -7.17 -4.32 -19.69
CA GLU A 164 -6.34 -3.13 -19.43
C GLU A 164 -6.51 -2.61 -18.00
N VAL A 165 -5.40 -2.12 -17.47
CA VAL A 165 -5.33 -1.60 -16.10
C VAL A 165 -5.96 -0.21 -16.01
N ASP A 166 -6.96 -0.06 -15.16
CA ASP A 166 -7.49 1.26 -14.77
C ASP A 166 -6.53 1.94 -13.78
N LEU A 167 -5.89 3.01 -14.23
CA LEU A 167 -4.89 3.72 -13.43
C LEU A 167 -5.48 4.39 -12.19
N ASN A 168 -6.73 4.83 -12.22
CA ASN A 168 -7.38 5.46 -11.06
C ASN A 168 -7.66 4.43 -9.97
N VAL A 169 -8.18 3.27 -10.37
CA VAL A 169 -8.41 2.14 -9.45
C VAL A 169 -7.09 1.63 -8.89
N LEU A 170 -6.06 1.48 -9.74
CA LEU A 170 -4.75 1.04 -9.28
C LEU A 170 -4.10 2.04 -8.31
N ARG A 171 -4.29 3.35 -8.52
CA ARG A 171 -3.83 4.39 -7.60
C ARG A 171 -4.47 4.22 -6.22
N ALA A 172 -5.78 4.07 -6.17
CA ALA A 172 -6.51 3.87 -4.93
C ALA A 172 -6.09 2.57 -4.22
N ALA A 173 -5.92 1.48 -4.98
CA ALA A 173 -5.43 0.21 -4.46
C ALA A 173 -4.00 0.32 -3.91
N LEU A 174 -3.11 1.04 -4.59
CA LEU A 174 -1.75 1.26 -4.14
C LEU A 174 -1.70 2.07 -2.83
N ASP A 175 -2.55 3.09 -2.69
CA ASP A 175 -2.64 3.88 -1.46
C ASP A 175 -3.10 3.06 -0.25
N VAL A 176 -3.94 2.04 -0.45
CA VAL A 176 -4.31 1.06 0.57
C VAL A 176 -3.12 0.13 0.86
N THR A 177 -2.55 -0.45 -0.18
CA THR A 177 -1.49 -1.46 -0.07
C THR A 177 -0.25 -0.94 0.65
N VAL A 178 0.21 0.28 0.36
CA VAL A 178 1.41 0.84 1.02
C VAL A 178 1.25 0.98 2.54
N ARG A 179 0.05 1.14 3.04
CA ARG A 179 -0.21 1.20 4.49
C ARG A 179 -0.02 -0.15 5.16
N ARG A 180 -0.34 -1.22 4.45
CA ARG A 180 -0.17 -2.60 4.93
C ARG A 180 1.29 -3.05 4.92
N PHE A 181 2.15 -2.40 4.10
CA PHE A 181 3.57 -2.78 3.94
C PHE A 181 4.53 -1.65 4.33
N PRO A 182 4.57 -1.20 5.58
CA PRO A 182 5.44 -0.11 6.01
C PRO A 182 6.93 -0.48 5.96
N SER A 183 7.31 -1.76 5.87
CA SER A 183 8.68 -2.22 5.64
C SER A 183 9.14 -2.05 4.19
N ILE A 184 8.22 -2.03 3.23
CA ILE A 184 8.48 -1.84 1.80
C ILE A 184 8.23 -0.39 1.39
N ALA A 185 7.20 0.25 1.95
CA ALA A 185 6.84 1.64 1.70
C ALA A 185 7.82 2.60 2.39
N VAL A 186 9.06 2.58 1.97
CA VAL A 186 10.18 3.30 2.57
C VAL A 186 11.03 4.02 1.54
N ARG A 187 11.87 4.92 2.04
CA ARG A 187 12.93 5.58 1.29
C ARG A 187 14.27 5.38 1.99
N LEU A 188 15.34 5.32 1.21
CA LEU A 188 16.68 5.19 1.77
C LEU A 188 17.22 6.55 2.20
N ARG A 189 17.66 6.66 3.44
CA ARG A 189 18.28 7.85 4.00
C ARG A 189 19.74 7.58 4.34
N ARG A 190 20.54 8.60 4.25
CA ARG A 190 21.94 8.57 4.69
C ARG A 190 22.08 9.25 6.04
N GLY A 191 22.50 8.50 7.04
CA GLY A 191 22.96 9.04 8.32
C GLY A 191 24.44 9.46 8.23
N VAL A 192 25.03 9.80 9.37
CA VAL A 192 26.43 10.22 9.45
C VAL A 192 27.38 9.08 9.03
N PHE A 193 27.13 7.87 9.52
CA PHE A 193 28.01 6.71 9.30
C PHE A 193 27.33 5.54 8.56
N TRP A 194 25.97 5.52 8.46
CA TRP A 194 25.22 4.40 7.86
C TRP A 194 23.99 4.88 7.12
N TYR A 195 23.43 3.99 6.30
CA TYR A 195 22.12 4.16 5.70
C TYR A 195 21.03 3.60 6.61
N TYR A 196 19.82 4.18 6.53
CA TYR A 196 18.62 3.70 7.20
C TYR A 196 17.40 3.86 6.29
N LEU A 197 16.35 3.12 6.59
CA LEU A 197 15.07 3.19 5.89
C LEU A 197 14.12 4.09 6.67
N GLU A 198 13.45 4.98 5.99
CA GLU A 198 12.45 5.87 6.55
C GLU A 198 11.14 5.67 5.81
N GLU A 199 10.06 5.44 6.55
CA GLU A 199 8.73 5.25 6.00
C GLU A 199 8.29 6.45 5.13
N ILE A 200 7.57 6.19 4.03
CA ILE A 200 6.96 7.21 3.19
C ILE A 200 5.48 7.39 3.54
N THR A 201 4.98 8.62 3.43
CA THR A 201 3.59 8.97 3.76
C THR A 201 2.63 8.84 2.57
N LYS A 202 3.17 8.81 1.36
CA LYS A 202 2.39 8.75 0.11
C LYS A 202 2.96 7.66 -0.78
N ALA A 203 2.07 6.92 -1.43
CA ALA A 203 2.47 5.96 -2.45
C ALA A 203 3.22 6.67 -3.61
N PRO A 204 4.21 6.00 -4.24
CA PRO A 204 4.91 6.55 -5.40
C PRO A 204 3.95 6.76 -6.57
N ALA A 205 4.36 7.58 -7.54
CA ALA A 205 3.64 7.71 -8.80
C ALA A 205 3.60 6.36 -9.53
N ILE A 206 2.51 6.09 -10.24
CA ILE A 206 2.45 4.98 -11.18
C ILE A 206 3.05 5.49 -12.48
N GLU A 207 4.06 4.77 -12.96
CA GLU A 207 4.81 5.14 -14.16
C GLU A 207 4.35 4.27 -15.34
N GLU A 208 4.55 4.78 -16.56
CA GLU A 208 4.37 3.98 -17.76
C GLU A 208 5.60 3.09 -18.00
N ASP A 209 5.37 1.82 -18.25
CA ASP A 209 6.42 0.83 -18.55
C ASP A 209 6.79 0.91 -20.05
N LYS A 210 7.58 1.93 -20.41
CA LYS A 210 7.81 2.36 -21.81
C LYS A 210 8.87 1.57 -22.57
N SER A 211 9.78 0.90 -21.86
CA SER A 211 10.94 0.29 -22.49
C SER A 211 11.26 -1.08 -21.89
N TYR A 212 12.51 -1.42 -21.81
CA TYR A 212 12.95 -2.69 -21.23
C TYR A 212 12.82 -2.71 -19.70
N PRO A 213 12.69 -3.90 -19.08
CA PRO A 213 12.59 -4.03 -17.63
C PRO A 213 13.88 -3.60 -16.92
N LEU A 214 13.75 -3.16 -15.68
CA LEU A 214 14.88 -2.80 -14.82
C LEU A 214 15.75 -1.68 -15.41
N VAL A 215 15.15 -0.70 -16.09
CA VAL A 215 15.82 0.53 -16.49
C VAL A 215 16.53 1.10 -15.26
N HIS A 216 17.80 1.52 -15.46
CA HIS A 216 18.59 2.07 -14.37
C HIS A 216 17.85 3.12 -13.55
N VAL A 217 17.71 2.87 -12.26
CA VAL A 217 17.12 3.82 -11.29
C VAL A 217 18.26 4.59 -10.64
N PRO A 218 18.32 5.92 -10.80
CA PRO A 218 19.29 6.73 -10.08
C PRO A 218 19.18 6.53 -8.57
N PHE A 219 20.32 6.49 -7.88
CA PHE A 219 20.30 6.28 -6.42
C PHE A 219 19.58 7.39 -5.66
N ASP A 220 19.45 8.58 -6.25
CA ASP A 220 18.67 9.67 -5.69
C ASP A 220 17.16 9.41 -5.73
N ASP A 221 16.66 8.58 -6.63
CA ASP A 221 15.26 8.17 -6.66
C ASP A 221 14.95 7.13 -5.57
N VAL A 222 15.91 6.26 -5.23
CA VAL A 222 15.83 5.37 -4.04
C VAL A 222 15.65 6.19 -2.74
N ARG A 223 16.19 7.40 -2.72
CA ARG A 223 16.02 8.35 -1.60
C ARG A 223 14.64 8.98 -1.54
N LYS A 224 13.84 8.87 -2.60
CA LYS A 224 12.44 9.31 -2.63
C LYS A 224 11.50 8.14 -2.29
N CYS A 225 11.73 6.99 -2.95
CA CYS A 225 10.99 5.76 -2.72
C CYS A 225 11.85 4.55 -3.13
N ALA A 226 11.87 3.51 -2.33
CA ALA A 226 12.67 2.31 -2.56
C ALA A 226 11.97 1.27 -3.46
N PHE A 227 10.81 1.56 -4.00
CA PHE A 227 10.12 0.76 -5.02
C PHE A 227 9.40 1.67 -6.00
N ARG A 228 9.04 1.13 -7.16
CA ARG A 228 8.20 1.82 -8.16
C ARG A 228 7.18 0.87 -8.76
N VAL A 229 6.06 1.43 -9.22
CA VAL A 229 4.97 0.70 -9.87
C VAL A 229 4.86 1.18 -11.30
N LEU A 230 4.86 0.24 -12.24
CA LEU A 230 4.83 0.51 -13.67
C LEU A 230 3.66 -0.22 -14.31
N VAL A 231 3.07 0.36 -15.34
CA VAL A 231 1.93 -0.21 -16.06
C VAL A 231 2.16 -0.15 -17.56
N TYR A 232 1.83 -1.23 -18.25
CA TYR A 232 1.73 -1.29 -19.69
C TYR A 232 0.55 -2.18 -20.12
N GLY A 233 -0.48 -1.59 -20.72
CA GLY A 233 -1.69 -2.28 -21.09
C GLY A 233 -2.32 -3.02 -19.90
N SER A 234 -2.35 -4.35 -19.96
CA SER A 234 -2.88 -5.21 -18.91
C SER A 234 -1.86 -5.63 -17.84
N ARG A 235 -0.59 -5.20 -17.95
CA ARG A 235 0.48 -5.61 -17.05
C ARG A 235 0.73 -4.58 -15.96
N ILE A 236 0.71 -5.02 -14.70
CA ILE A 236 1.19 -4.29 -13.52
C ILE A 236 2.56 -4.88 -13.16
N ALA A 237 3.59 -4.04 -13.09
CA ALA A 237 4.93 -4.42 -12.64
C ALA A 237 5.32 -3.60 -11.42
N VAL A 238 6.04 -4.26 -10.49
CA VAL A 238 6.63 -3.60 -9.33
C VAL A 238 8.12 -3.91 -9.32
N GLU A 239 8.93 -2.88 -9.17
CA GLU A 239 10.36 -2.99 -9.05
C GLU A 239 10.80 -2.50 -7.68
N PHE A 240 11.56 -3.34 -6.97
CA PHE A 240 11.99 -3.10 -5.60
C PHE A 240 13.49 -2.93 -5.52
N PHE A 241 13.95 -1.95 -4.78
CA PHE A 241 15.34 -1.91 -4.32
C PHE A 241 15.56 -3.06 -3.35
N HIS A 242 16.49 -3.95 -3.66
CA HIS A 242 16.61 -5.24 -3.00
C HIS A 242 16.93 -5.20 -1.49
N ALA A 243 17.30 -4.01 -0.98
CA ALA A 243 17.47 -3.80 0.46
C ALA A 243 16.16 -3.77 1.27
N VAL A 244 15.00 -3.64 0.62
CA VAL A 244 13.71 -3.51 1.34
C VAL A 244 12.91 -4.80 1.40
N THR A 245 13.15 -5.70 0.46
CA THR A 245 12.47 -7.01 0.42
C THR A 245 13.20 -7.98 -0.51
N ASP A 246 12.92 -9.25 -0.35
CA ASP A 246 13.32 -10.33 -1.25
C ASP A 246 12.21 -10.71 -2.25
N GLY A 247 12.45 -11.72 -3.07
CA GLY A 247 11.49 -12.19 -4.06
C GLY A 247 10.15 -12.63 -3.46
N THR A 248 10.17 -13.27 -2.28
CA THR A 248 8.95 -13.73 -1.60
C THR A 248 8.14 -12.56 -1.06
N GLY A 249 8.78 -11.62 -0.34
CA GLY A 249 8.11 -10.45 0.19
C GLY A 249 7.58 -9.54 -0.92
N GLY A 250 8.34 -9.37 -2.01
CA GLY A 250 7.88 -8.63 -3.19
C GLY A 250 6.68 -9.29 -3.88
N LEU A 251 6.65 -10.64 -3.94
CA LEU A 251 5.51 -11.38 -4.49
C LEU A 251 4.25 -11.22 -3.64
N ILE A 252 4.38 -11.25 -2.32
CA ILE A 252 3.27 -11.01 -1.39
C ILE A 252 2.74 -9.59 -1.58
N PHE A 253 3.61 -8.60 -1.70
CA PHE A 253 3.22 -7.21 -2.00
C PHE A 253 2.45 -7.12 -3.32
N LEU A 254 2.97 -7.68 -4.41
CA LEU A 254 2.33 -7.65 -5.72
C LEU A 254 0.96 -8.36 -5.70
N LYS A 255 0.86 -9.53 -5.09
CA LYS A 255 -0.41 -10.26 -4.96
C LYS A 255 -1.45 -9.45 -4.18
N THR A 256 -1.03 -8.82 -3.08
CA THR A 256 -1.92 -7.99 -2.25
C THR A 256 -2.38 -6.74 -3.00
N LEU A 257 -1.47 -6.08 -3.75
CA LEU A 257 -1.82 -4.94 -4.61
C LEU A 257 -2.84 -5.33 -5.69
N VAL A 258 -2.61 -6.44 -6.39
CA VAL A 258 -3.51 -6.92 -7.43
C VAL A 258 -4.86 -7.34 -6.83
N ALA A 259 -4.87 -8.02 -5.68
CA ALA A 259 -6.10 -8.38 -4.99
C ALA A 259 -6.92 -7.14 -4.61
N GLU A 260 -6.27 -6.11 -4.05
CA GLU A 260 -6.95 -4.85 -3.72
C GLU A 260 -7.49 -4.14 -4.97
N TYR A 261 -6.70 -4.10 -6.06
CA TYR A 261 -7.13 -3.57 -7.34
C TYR A 261 -8.40 -4.27 -7.86
N LEU A 262 -8.41 -5.60 -7.86
CA LEU A 262 -9.56 -6.38 -8.32
C LEU A 262 -10.79 -6.20 -7.41
N CYS A 263 -10.59 -6.15 -6.08
CA CYS A 263 -11.66 -5.86 -5.14
C CYS A 263 -12.31 -4.50 -5.42
N GLN A 264 -11.50 -3.46 -5.66
CA GLN A 264 -12.02 -2.13 -5.95
C GLN A 264 -12.66 -2.03 -7.34
N LYS A 265 -12.08 -2.67 -8.36
CA LYS A 265 -12.57 -2.64 -9.73
C LYS A 265 -13.91 -3.37 -9.88
N TYR A 266 -14.00 -4.58 -9.34
CA TYR A 266 -15.14 -5.46 -9.55
C TYR A 266 -16.09 -5.56 -8.35
N LYS A 267 -15.80 -4.86 -7.25
CA LYS A 267 -16.59 -4.91 -6.01
C LYS A 267 -16.73 -6.33 -5.45
N ILE A 268 -15.69 -7.13 -5.59
CA ILE A 268 -15.60 -8.50 -5.08
C ILE A 268 -14.74 -8.54 -3.82
N ASN A 269 -14.93 -9.58 -3.01
CA ASN A 269 -14.05 -9.84 -1.88
C ASN A 269 -13.07 -10.97 -2.24
N ILE A 270 -11.77 -10.67 -2.14
CA ILE A 270 -10.69 -11.66 -2.28
C ILE A 270 -10.14 -11.93 -0.89
N PRO A 271 -10.14 -13.19 -0.42
CA PRO A 271 -9.69 -13.53 0.94
C PRO A 271 -8.19 -13.30 1.12
N ALA A 272 -7.80 -13.09 2.40
CA ALA A 272 -6.40 -12.96 2.81
C ALA A 272 -5.76 -14.34 2.96
N GLU A 273 -5.42 -14.97 1.84
CA GLU A 273 -4.81 -16.29 1.78
C GLU A 273 -3.85 -16.41 0.59
N ASN A 274 -3.10 -17.50 0.51
CA ASN A 274 -2.20 -17.81 -0.61
C ASN A 274 -1.19 -16.69 -0.95
N GLY A 275 -0.74 -15.93 0.08
CA GLY A 275 0.20 -14.82 -0.06
C GLY A 275 -0.46 -13.48 -0.38
N VAL A 276 -1.77 -13.37 -0.22
CA VAL A 276 -2.51 -12.11 -0.11
C VAL A 276 -2.67 -11.79 1.36
N LEU A 277 -2.24 -10.60 1.81
CA LEU A 277 -2.40 -10.17 3.19
C LEU A 277 -3.74 -9.45 3.41
N GLY A 278 -4.21 -9.41 4.65
CA GLY A 278 -5.36 -8.63 5.07
C GLY A 278 -5.10 -7.14 4.80
N ARG A 279 -5.79 -6.58 3.81
CA ARG A 279 -5.48 -5.27 3.23
C ARG A 279 -5.78 -4.09 4.15
N LEU A 280 -6.69 -4.28 5.10
CA LEU A 280 -7.12 -3.28 6.08
C LEU A 280 -6.54 -3.53 7.49
N GLU A 281 -5.79 -4.62 7.65
CA GLU A 281 -5.16 -5.00 8.91
C GLU A 281 -3.85 -4.23 9.09
N ASP A 282 -3.53 -3.91 10.34
CA ASP A 282 -2.21 -3.40 10.69
C ASP A 282 -1.16 -4.53 10.53
N PRO A 283 0.06 -4.21 10.13
CA PRO A 283 1.14 -5.20 10.05
C PRO A 283 1.49 -5.71 11.45
N ASP A 284 1.72 -7.01 11.57
CA ASP A 284 2.23 -7.59 12.79
C ASP A 284 3.62 -7.04 13.13
N PRO A 285 3.95 -6.82 14.40
CA PRO A 285 5.28 -6.35 14.82
C PRO A 285 6.42 -7.23 14.29
N GLU A 286 6.21 -8.53 14.18
CA GLU A 286 7.18 -9.51 13.66
C GLU A 286 7.49 -9.30 12.17
N GLU A 287 6.56 -8.77 11.37
CA GLU A 287 6.81 -8.41 9.96
C GLU A 287 7.82 -7.25 9.80
N LEU A 288 8.08 -6.53 10.88
CA LEU A 288 8.98 -5.36 10.91
C LEU A 288 10.30 -5.64 11.63
N GLU A 289 10.48 -6.84 12.17
CA GLU A 289 11.64 -7.23 12.95
C GLU A 289 12.74 -7.85 12.08
N ASP A 290 14.00 -7.53 12.39
CA ASP A 290 15.16 -8.28 11.89
C ASP A 290 15.34 -9.57 12.73
N SER A 291 14.63 -10.61 12.35
CA SER A 291 14.66 -11.90 13.05
C SER A 291 15.96 -12.68 12.80
N PHE A 292 16.79 -12.32 11.80
CA PHE A 292 18.03 -13.03 11.50
C PHE A 292 18.97 -13.08 12.70
N LEU A 293 19.12 -11.96 13.43
CA LEU A 293 20.00 -11.89 14.60
C LEU A 293 19.52 -12.75 15.77
N ARG A 294 18.22 -13.05 15.84
CA ARG A 294 17.64 -13.93 16.88
C ARG A 294 18.04 -15.41 16.68
N TYR A 295 18.20 -15.81 15.42
CA TYR A 295 18.45 -17.21 15.04
C TYR A 295 19.88 -17.46 14.51
N ALA A 296 20.66 -16.41 14.24
CA ALA A 296 22.04 -16.53 13.85
C ALA A 296 22.89 -16.98 15.06
N GLY A 297 23.50 -18.16 14.97
CA GLY A 297 24.50 -18.59 15.93
C GLY A 297 25.83 -17.84 15.76
N ASP A 298 26.79 -18.07 16.65
CA ASP A 298 28.13 -17.50 16.57
C ASP A 298 28.85 -17.93 15.29
N ILE A 299 28.99 -16.99 14.35
CA ILE A 299 29.74 -17.21 13.10
C ILE A 299 31.21 -16.91 13.37
N THR A 300 32.01 -17.96 13.57
CA THR A 300 33.40 -17.84 14.01
C THR A 300 34.43 -17.75 12.90
N ALA A 301 34.11 -17.90 11.62
CA ALA A 301 35.13 -17.81 10.55
C ALA A 301 34.56 -17.33 9.20
N SER A 302 35.17 -16.27 8.68
CA SER A 302 35.09 -15.99 7.24
C SER A 302 36.09 -16.92 6.53
N ARG A 303 35.61 -17.84 5.69
CA ARG A 303 36.50 -18.60 4.80
C ARG A 303 36.95 -17.67 3.68
N ALA A 304 38.27 -17.49 3.52
CA ALA A 304 38.83 -16.86 2.34
C ALA A 304 38.48 -17.71 1.12
N GLU A 305 37.59 -17.23 0.27
CA GLU A 305 37.19 -17.92 -0.95
C GLU A 305 38.08 -17.52 -2.13
N GLN A 306 38.38 -18.49 -3.00
CA GLN A 306 39.06 -18.19 -4.25
C GLN A 306 38.19 -17.28 -5.14
N THR A 307 38.84 -16.37 -5.87
CA THR A 307 38.21 -15.52 -6.85
C THR A 307 37.55 -16.35 -7.97
N ALA A 308 36.27 -16.18 -8.20
CA ALA A 308 35.53 -16.88 -9.25
C ALA A 308 35.97 -16.45 -10.66
N TYR A 309 35.72 -17.31 -11.63
CA TYR A 309 35.75 -16.91 -13.03
C TYR A 309 34.69 -15.83 -13.30
N HIS A 310 35.10 -14.76 -13.96
CA HIS A 310 34.19 -13.70 -14.41
C HIS A 310 34.05 -13.80 -15.93
N MET A 311 32.83 -14.01 -16.40
CA MET A 311 32.55 -13.94 -17.82
C MET A 311 32.84 -12.53 -18.33
N SER A 312 33.53 -12.43 -19.45
CA SER A 312 33.77 -11.18 -20.17
C SER A 312 32.80 -11.08 -21.35
N GLY A 313 32.41 -9.86 -21.67
CA GLY A 313 31.54 -9.55 -22.81
C GLY A 313 31.52 -8.05 -23.05
N THR A 314 30.92 -7.64 -24.14
CA THR A 314 30.63 -6.23 -24.43
C THR A 314 29.35 -5.85 -23.70
N PRO A 315 29.36 -4.85 -22.82
CA PRO A 315 28.15 -4.38 -22.17
C PRO A 315 27.17 -3.83 -23.23
N GLU A 316 25.90 -4.07 -23.03
CA GLU A 316 24.87 -3.40 -23.83
C GLU A 316 24.91 -1.87 -23.61
N PRO A 317 24.60 -1.05 -24.62
CA PRO A 317 24.61 0.40 -24.48
C PRO A 317 23.56 0.86 -23.45
N ASP A 318 23.81 2.01 -22.85
CA ASP A 318 22.88 2.71 -21.94
C ASP A 318 22.35 1.90 -20.75
N GLY A 319 23.08 0.84 -20.35
CA GLY A 319 22.67 -0.03 -19.24
C GLY A 319 21.48 -0.94 -19.58
N PHE A 320 21.22 -1.17 -20.86
CA PHE A 320 20.19 -2.09 -21.33
C PHE A 320 20.40 -3.49 -20.72
N LEU A 321 19.33 -4.05 -20.16
CA LEU A 321 19.32 -5.42 -19.67
C LEU A 321 18.76 -6.35 -20.75
N ASN A 322 19.63 -7.15 -21.34
CA ASN A 322 19.21 -8.18 -22.28
C ASN A 322 18.62 -9.36 -21.49
N LEU A 323 17.33 -9.61 -21.68
CA LEU A 323 16.58 -10.65 -20.99
C LEU A 323 16.21 -11.76 -21.96
N THR A 324 16.69 -12.98 -21.68
CA THR A 324 16.28 -14.18 -22.40
C THR A 324 15.35 -15.00 -21.53
N THR A 325 14.15 -15.25 -22.01
CA THR A 325 13.13 -16.07 -21.32
C THR A 325 13.04 -17.44 -21.99
N LEU A 326 13.18 -18.49 -21.18
CA LEU A 326 13.00 -19.87 -21.59
C LEU A 326 11.78 -20.48 -20.88
N MET A 327 10.95 -21.19 -21.63
CA MET A 327 9.83 -21.96 -21.08
C MET A 327 10.15 -23.45 -21.20
N LEU A 328 10.20 -24.13 -20.07
CA LEU A 328 10.51 -25.56 -20.00
C LEU A 328 9.33 -26.33 -19.41
N PRO A 329 8.99 -27.51 -19.93
CA PRO A 329 7.95 -28.35 -19.34
C PRO A 329 8.40 -28.89 -17.99
N VAL A 330 7.72 -28.51 -16.94
CA VAL A 330 8.03 -28.89 -15.55
C VAL A 330 8.17 -30.41 -15.35
N PRO A 331 7.28 -31.26 -15.91
CA PRO A 331 7.43 -32.72 -15.78
C PRO A 331 8.77 -33.24 -16.30
N ALA A 332 9.20 -32.81 -17.48
CA ALA A 332 10.46 -33.25 -18.09
C ALA A 332 11.69 -32.80 -17.27
N VAL A 333 11.66 -31.57 -16.73
CA VAL A 333 12.76 -31.07 -15.86
C VAL A 333 12.82 -31.87 -14.56
N LYS A 334 11.66 -32.18 -13.95
CA LYS A 334 11.59 -33.00 -12.74
C LYS A 334 12.09 -34.45 -12.97
N GLU A 335 11.68 -35.06 -14.07
CA GLU A 335 12.13 -36.39 -14.45
C GLU A 335 13.66 -36.43 -14.62
N LYS A 336 14.20 -35.44 -15.34
CA LYS A 336 15.63 -35.34 -15.56
C LYS A 336 16.42 -35.11 -14.26
N ALA A 337 15.97 -34.25 -13.37
CA ALA A 337 16.57 -34.07 -12.05
C ALA A 337 16.56 -35.36 -11.22
N LYS A 338 15.45 -36.10 -11.29
CA LYS A 338 15.31 -37.40 -10.60
C LYS A 338 16.26 -38.47 -11.14
N GLU A 339 16.54 -38.52 -12.45
CA GLU A 339 17.54 -39.41 -13.03
C GLU A 339 18.93 -39.22 -12.39
N PHE A 340 19.28 -37.98 -12.02
CA PHE A 340 20.53 -37.65 -11.35
C PHE A 340 20.44 -37.70 -9.81
N GLY A 341 19.30 -38.03 -9.25
CA GLY A 341 19.09 -38.10 -7.80
C GLY A 341 19.16 -36.75 -7.07
N VAL A 342 18.86 -35.63 -7.76
CA VAL A 342 19.02 -34.29 -7.26
C VAL A 342 17.69 -33.50 -7.33
N SER A 343 17.60 -32.40 -6.57
CA SER A 343 16.50 -31.46 -6.70
C SER A 343 16.54 -30.69 -8.04
N VAL A 344 15.40 -30.13 -8.45
CA VAL A 344 15.34 -29.28 -9.67
C VAL A 344 16.30 -28.09 -9.58
N THR A 345 16.43 -27.49 -8.38
CA THR A 345 17.35 -26.38 -8.16
C THR A 345 18.81 -26.80 -8.35
N GLU A 346 19.22 -27.91 -7.77
CA GLU A 346 20.57 -28.45 -7.94
C GLU A 346 20.85 -28.83 -9.41
N PHE A 347 19.86 -29.44 -10.09
CA PHE A 347 19.98 -29.78 -11.49
C PHE A 347 20.21 -28.53 -12.35
N ILE A 348 19.39 -27.51 -12.21
CA ILE A 348 19.53 -26.25 -12.98
C ILE A 348 20.86 -25.56 -12.65
N ALA A 349 21.27 -25.51 -11.39
CA ALA A 349 22.54 -24.94 -10.99
C ALA A 349 23.73 -25.66 -11.61
N ALA A 350 23.70 -27.01 -11.62
CA ALA A 350 24.73 -27.84 -12.24
C ALA A 350 24.81 -27.60 -13.76
N VAL A 351 23.67 -27.50 -14.44
CA VAL A 351 23.62 -27.17 -15.89
C VAL A 351 24.22 -25.79 -16.15
N MET A 352 23.90 -24.78 -15.34
CA MET A 352 24.48 -23.44 -15.45
C MET A 352 25.98 -23.46 -15.22
N MET A 353 26.49 -24.14 -14.17
CA MET A 353 27.91 -24.29 -13.90
C MET A 353 28.64 -24.98 -15.05
N LYS A 354 28.05 -26.03 -15.62
CA LYS A 354 28.59 -26.74 -16.78
C LYS A 354 28.72 -25.83 -18.00
N ALA A 355 27.64 -25.09 -18.32
CA ALA A 355 27.63 -24.15 -19.45
C ALA A 355 28.70 -23.05 -19.29
N ILE A 356 28.83 -22.47 -18.10
CA ILE A 356 29.87 -21.45 -17.82
C ILE A 356 31.27 -22.08 -17.89
N SER A 357 31.44 -23.31 -17.41
CA SER A 357 32.74 -24.04 -17.52
C SER A 357 33.10 -24.32 -18.97
N ASP A 358 32.14 -24.69 -19.81
CA ASP A 358 32.39 -24.92 -21.24
C ASP A 358 32.79 -23.60 -21.93
N LEU A 359 32.11 -22.50 -21.66
CA LEU A 359 32.48 -21.17 -22.14
C LEU A 359 33.89 -20.76 -21.65
N GLN A 360 34.26 -21.04 -20.40
CA GLN A 360 35.60 -20.80 -19.88
C GLN A 360 36.63 -21.62 -20.66
N ASN A 361 36.36 -22.90 -20.94
CA ASN A 361 37.23 -23.78 -21.68
C ASN A 361 37.42 -23.34 -23.14
N GLU A 362 36.40 -22.78 -23.75
CA GLU A 362 36.46 -22.29 -25.13
C GLU A 362 37.16 -20.94 -25.24
N LYS A 363 36.82 -19.97 -24.39
CA LYS A 363 37.25 -18.59 -24.54
C LYS A 363 38.52 -18.20 -23.79
N VAL A 364 38.97 -19.00 -22.80
CA VAL A 364 40.07 -18.64 -21.91
C VAL A 364 41.29 -19.54 -22.15
N PRO A 365 42.52 -18.98 -22.29
CA PRO A 365 43.74 -19.77 -22.40
C PRO A 365 43.91 -20.75 -21.23
N ARG A 366 44.41 -21.94 -21.50
CA ARG A 366 44.52 -23.06 -20.53
C ARG A 366 45.12 -22.65 -19.18
N ARG A 367 46.12 -21.77 -19.17
CA ARG A 367 46.77 -21.25 -17.94
C ARG A 367 45.84 -20.41 -17.04
N MET A 368 44.73 -19.87 -17.57
CA MET A 368 43.79 -19.01 -16.84
C MET A 368 42.46 -19.74 -16.47
N ARG A 369 42.33 -21.02 -16.84
CA ARG A 369 41.12 -21.84 -16.55
C ARG A 369 41.10 -22.37 -15.11
N LEU A 370 42.05 -21.94 -14.25
CA LEU A 370 42.17 -22.39 -12.86
C LEU A 370 41.18 -21.72 -11.92
N LYS A 371 40.47 -20.69 -12.37
CA LYS A 371 39.47 -20.02 -11.53
C LYS A 371 38.17 -20.85 -11.47
N PRO A 372 37.63 -21.11 -10.27
CA PRO A 372 36.43 -21.90 -10.13
C PRO A 372 35.20 -21.15 -10.69
N VAL A 373 34.27 -21.89 -11.28
CA VAL A 373 32.93 -21.42 -11.58
C VAL A 373 32.13 -21.47 -10.29
N LYS A 374 31.51 -20.37 -9.91
CA LYS A 374 30.67 -20.25 -8.71
C LYS A 374 29.28 -19.77 -9.09
N VAL A 375 28.27 -20.39 -8.51
CA VAL A 375 26.85 -20.01 -8.61
C VAL A 375 26.35 -19.71 -7.21
N LEU A 376 25.75 -18.55 -7.01
CA LEU A 376 25.10 -18.18 -5.76
C LEU A 376 23.62 -18.57 -5.81
N LEU A 377 23.19 -19.41 -4.88
CA LEU A 377 21.81 -19.82 -4.73
C LEU A 377 21.25 -19.22 -3.43
N PRO A 378 20.37 -18.19 -3.50
CA PRO A 378 19.71 -17.71 -2.30
C PRO A 378 18.69 -18.74 -1.81
N VAL A 379 18.70 -19.01 -0.52
CA VAL A 379 17.76 -19.92 0.14
C VAL A 379 16.78 -19.14 0.96
N ASN A 380 15.47 -19.44 0.81
CA ASN A 380 14.42 -18.86 1.63
C ASN A 380 14.44 -19.56 3.00
N LEU A 381 14.78 -18.82 4.05
CA LEU A 381 14.86 -19.33 5.42
C LEU A 381 13.54 -19.26 6.19
N ARG A 382 12.49 -18.61 5.67
CA ARG A 382 11.20 -18.41 6.36
C ARG A 382 10.48 -19.71 6.75
N GLY A 383 10.78 -20.80 6.08
CA GLY A 383 10.20 -22.11 6.42
C GLY A 383 11.05 -22.93 7.39
N LEU A 384 12.17 -22.39 7.86
CA LEU A 384 13.12 -23.09 8.75
C LEU A 384 13.08 -22.53 10.18
N PHE A 385 12.43 -21.37 10.37
CA PHE A 385 12.32 -20.67 11.64
C PHE A 385 10.90 -20.27 11.94
#